data_5ac2eef5db5eb95c999afafb86f6523a
#
_entry.id   5ac2eef5db5eb95c999afafb86f6523a
#
_cell.length_a   1.000
_cell.length_b   1.000
_cell.length_c   1.000
_cell.angle_alpha   90.00
_cell.angle_beta   90.00
_cell.angle_gamma   90.00
#
_symmetry.space_group_name_H-M   'P 1'
#
loop_
_entity.id
_entity.type
_entity.pdbx_description
1 polymer ?
#
loop_
_entity_poly.entity_id
_entity_poly.type
_entity_poly.pdbx_seq_one_letter_code
_entity_poly.pdbx_strand_id
1 'polypeptide(L)'
;MTDNKIFIDSNILVYLIDKNSEKMEKVISIVNSECMISTQVVSENLNVCLKKLKLSYTDSIKHANELLEKFVIKLIFPSTFEIAFFVLEKYKFSLWDSLIIASALENNCNILYSEDMQHSQLIEGKLKVINPFKDLI
;
A
#
# COMPACT_ATOMS: atom_id res chain seq x y z
N MET A 1 -9.06 23.62 5.51
CA MET A 1 -9.20 22.18 5.70
C MET A 1 -8.13 21.45 4.89
N THR A 2 -7.41 20.55 5.52
CA THR A 2 -6.34 19.80 4.83
C THR A 2 -6.90 18.49 4.31
N ASP A 3 -6.81 18.28 3.00
CA ASP A 3 -7.24 17.03 2.41
C ASP A 3 -6.24 15.93 2.76
N ASN A 4 -6.74 14.73 2.99
CA ASN A 4 -5.90 13.57 3.23
C ASN A 4 -5.23 13.14 1.93
N LYS A 5 -3.92 12.88 2.02
CA LYS A 5 -3.16 12.23 0.95
C LYS A 5 -2.87 10.82 1.41
N ILE A 6 -3.39 9.87 0.68
CA ILE A 6 -3.43 8.47 1.09
C ILE A 6 -2.50 7.63 0.24
N PHE A 7 -1.65 6.85 0.92
CA PHE A 7 -0.84 5.80 0.29
C PHE A 7 -1.40 4.45 0.71
N ILE A 8 -1.41 3.48 -0.21
CA ILE A 8 -1.99 2.16 0.05
C ILE A 8 -0.93 1.08 -0.08
N ASP A 9 -0.77 0.28 0.97
CA ASP A 9 0.12 -0.87 0.99
C ASP A 9 -0.46 -2.01 0.13
N SER A 10 0.40 -2.87 -0.36
CA SER A 10 0.04 -3.97 -1.25
C SER A 10 -0.94 -4.95 -0.63
N ASN A 11 -0.84 -5.20 0.68
CA ASN A 11 -1.72 -6.15 1.37
C ASN A 11 -3.20 -5.72 1.39
N ILE A 12 -3.47 -4.44 1.14
CA ILE A 12 -4.84 -3.92 1.02
C ILE A 12 -5.42 -4.22 -0.36
N LEU A 13 -4.64 -3.97 -1.40
CA LEU A 13 -5.13 -4.06 -2.79
C LEU A 13 -5.30 -5.49 -3.29
N VAL A 14 -4.63 -6.44 -2.66
CA VAL A 14 -4.83 -7.87 -2.93
C VAL A 14 -6.31 -8.26 -2.75
N TYR A 15 -7.01 -7.62 -1.82
CA TYR A 15 -8.42 -7.93 -1.57
C TYR A 15 -9.35 -7.52 -2.71
N LEU A 16 -8.87 -6.75 -3.68
CA LEU A 16 -9.66 -6.46 -4.88
C LEU A 16 -9.78 -7.68 -5.79
N ILE A 17 -8.92 -8.66 -5.63
CA ILE A 17 -8.93 -9.89 -6.43
C ILE A 17 -9.08 -11.15 -5.57
N ASP A 18 -8.69 -11.09 -4.31
CA ASP A 18 -8.89 -12.19 -3.37
C ASP A 18 -10.33 -12.14 -2.83
N LYS A 19 -11.06 -13.23 -2.96
CA LYS A 19 -12.51 -13.30 -2.76
C LYS A 19 -12.97 -13.25 -1.30
N ASN A 20 -12.43 -12.36 -0.50
CA ASN A 20 -12.96 -12.06 0.83
C ASN A 20 -13.93 -10.89 0.70
N SER A 21 -15.24 -11.16 0.66
CA SER A 21 -16.24 -10.15 0.32
C SER A 21 -16.30 -8.97 1.28
N GLU A 22 -16.13 -9.18 2.59
CA GLU A 22 -16.17 -8.10 3.57
C GLU A 22 -14.97 -7.15 3.39
N LYS A 23 -13.78 -7.70 3.27
CA LYS A 23 -12.57 -6.90 3.07
C LYS A 23 -12.58 -6.24 1.71
N MET A 24 -13.02 -6.94 0.68
CA MET A 24 -13.16 -6.36 -0.67
C MET A 24 -14.08 -5.16 -0.67
N GLU A 25 -15.26 -5.28 -0.05
CA GLU A 25 -16.21 -4.18 0.04
C GLU A 25 -15.61 -2.99 0.79
N LYS A 26 -14.90 -3.26 1.88
CA LYS A 26 -14.24 -2.20 2.65
C LYS A 26 -13.21 -1.47 1.80
N VAL A 27 -12.37 -2.21 1.07
CA VAL A 27 -11.35 -1.61 0.20
C VAL A 27 -12.01 -0.73 -0.86
N ILE A 28 -13.04 -1.24 -1.52
CA ILE A 28 -13.77 -0.48 -2.54
C ILE A 28 -14.32 0.82 -1.95
N SER A 29 -14.76 0.79 -0.71
CA SER A 29 -15.35 1.98 -0.06
C SER A 29 -14.34 3.07 0.30
N ILE A 30 -13.05 2.72 0.48
CA ILE A 30 -12.04 3.65 0.98
C ILE A 30 -11.04 4.12 -0.08
N VAL A 31 -10.97 3.45 -1.23
CA VAL A 31 -10.00 3.80 -2.28
C VAL A 31 -10.66 4.63 -3.38
N ASN A 32 -9.87 5.50 -3.99
CA ASN A 32 -10.29 6.29 -5.14
C ASN A 32 -9.07 6.58 -6.02
N SER A 33 -9.30 7.25 -7.15
CA SER A 33 -8.25 7.54 -8.14
C SER A 33 -7.17 8.50 -7.66
N GLU A 34 -7.37 9.17 -6.55
CA GLU A 34 -6.37 10.09 -5.98
C GLU A 34 -5.41 9.38 -5.03
N CYS A 35 -5.73 8.16 -4.60
CA CYS A 35 -4.85 7.38 -3.75
C CYS A 35 -3.56 7.03 -4.49
N MET A 36 -2.47 7.00 -3.75
CA MET A 36 -1.14 6.73 -4.30
C MET A 36 -0.68 5.33 -3.95
N ILE A 37 0.00 4.71 -4.90
CA ILE A 37 0.74 3.46 -4.69
C ILE A 37 2.09 3.61 -5.38
N SER A 38 3.03 2.74 -5.07
CA SER A 38 4.32 2.75 -5.74
C SER A 38 4.42 1.59 -6.73
N THR A 39 5.45 1.63 -7.57
CA THR A 39 5.79 0.52 -8.45
C THR A 39 6.05 -0.76 -7.66
N GLN A 40 6.56 -0.66 -6.43
CA GLN A 40 6.72 -1.81 -5.53
C GLN A 40 5.36 -2.47 -5.23
N VAL A 41 4.34 -1.67 -4.94
CA VAL A 41 3.00 -2.17 -4.63
C VAL A 41 2.44 -2.98 -5.80
N VAL A 42 2.60 -2.47 -7.02
CA VAL A 42 2.16 -3.19 -8.23
C VAL A 42 2.90 -4.53 -8.35
N SER A 43 4.22 -4.51 -8.16
CA SER A 43 5.04 -5.72 -8.23
C SER A 43 4.65 -6.76 -7.19
N GLU A 44 4.41 -6.30 -5.96
CA GLU A 44 4.02 -7.20 -4.87
C GLU A 44 2.64 -7.82 -5.12
N ASN A 45 1.69 -7.02 -5.64
CA ASN A 45 0.37 -7.53 -5.99
C ASN A 45 0.45 -8.60 -7.09
N LEU A 46 1.22 -8.32 -8.15
CA LEU A 46 1.42 -9.30 -9.22
C LEU A 46 2.01 -10.60 -8.68
N ASN A 47 3.02 -10.47 -7.83
CA ASN A 47 3.69 -11.64 -7.25
C ASN A 47 2.74 -12.46 -6.36
N VAL A 48 1.92 -11.80 -5.55
CA VAL A 48 0.92 -12.49 -4.71
C VAL A 48 -0.10 -13.22 -5.57
N CYS A 49 -0.58 -12.60 -6.65
CA CYS A 49 -1.50 -13.25 -7.58
C CYS A 49 -0.92 -14.55 -8.15
N LEU A 50 0.35 -14.50 -8.57
CA LEU A 50 1.00 -15.64 -9.20
C LEU A 50 1.38 -16.73 -8.20
N LYS A 51 1.96 -16.34 -7.05
CA LYS A 51 2.58 -17.27 -6.11
C LYS A 51 1.62 -17.76 -5.02
N LYS A 52 0.83 -16.88 -4.45
CA LYS A 52 -0.05 -17.21 -3.34
C LYS A 52 -1.45 -17.59 -3.80
N LEU A 53 -2.05 -16.80 -4.67
CA LEU A 53 -3.40 -17.05 -5.17
C LEU A 53 -3.41 -18.03 -6.34
N LYS A 54 -2.26 -18.28 -6.93
CA LYS A 54 -2.06 -19.20 -8.05
C LYS A 54 -2.98 -18.92 -9.24
N LEU A 55 -3.14 -17.63 -9.54
CA LEU A 55 -3.92 -17.19 -10.69
C LEU A 55 -3.12 -17.37 -11.98
N SER A 56 -3.80 -17.37 -13.11
CA SER A 56 -3.16 -17.39 -14.41
C SER A 56 -2.33 -16.12 -14.62
N TYR A 57 -1.36 -16.19 -15.53
CA TYR A 57 -0.63 -14.99 -15.95
C TYR A 57 -1.58 -13.91 -16.46
N THR A 58 -2.55 -14.30 -17.27
CA THR A 58 -3.52 -13.36 -17.85
C THR A 58 -4.29 -12.61 -16.77
N ASP A 59 -4.84 -13.32 -15.78
CA ASP A 59 -5.63 -12.70 -14.72
C ASP A 59 -4.75 -11.86 -13.80
N SER A 60 -3.52 -12.32 -13.51
CA SER A 60 -2.59 -11.60 -12.65
C SER A 60 -2.15 -10.28 -13.30
N ILE A 61 -1.83 -10.32 -14.59
CA ILE A 61 -1.43 -9.12 -15.34
C ILE A 61 -2.61 -8.15 -15.48
N LYS A 62 -3.81 -8.67 -15.67
CA LYS A 62 -5.01 -7.84 -15.73
C LYS A 62 -5.19 -7.05 -14.43
N HIS A 63 -5.04 -7.71 -13.29
CA HIS A 63 -5.10 -7.04 -11.98
C HIS A 63 -4.04 -5.96 -11.86
N ALA A 64 -2.78 -6.27 -12.23
CA ALA A 64 -1.69 -5.30 -12.16
C ALA A 64 -1.96 -4.10 -13.07
N ASN A 65 -2.46 -4.32 -14.27
CA ASN A 65 -2.82 -3.23 -15.19
C ASN A 65 -3.94 -2.36 -14.62
N GLU A 66 -4.92 -2.96 -13.98
CA GLU A 66 -6.00 -2.20 -13.33
C GLU A 66 -5.46 -1.30 -12.23
N LEU A 67 -4.48 -1.76 -11.46
CA LEU A 67 -3.83 -0.92 -10.45
C LEU A 67 -3.10 0.26 -11.09
N LEU A 68 -2.37 0.01 -12.19
CA LEU A 68 -1.65 1.07 -12.89
C LEU A 68 -2.59 2.14 -13.46
N GLU A 69 -3.78 1.74 -13.90
CA GLU A 69 -4.76 2.65 -14.47
C GLU A 69 -5.55 3.41 -13.41
N LYS A 70 -5.85 2.77 -12.30
CA LYS A 70 -6.76 3.30 -11.28
C LYS A 70 -6.12 4.29 -10.33
N PHE A 71 -4.86 4.09 -9.95
CA PHE A 71 -4.21 4.85 -8.88
C PHE A 71 -3.11 5.76 -9.41
N VAL A 72 -2.70 6.72 -8.58
CA VAL A 72 -1.52 7.54 -8.84
C VAL A 72 -0.30 6.69 -8.54
N ILE A 73 0.55 6.48 -9.54
CA ILE A 73 1.72 5.61 -9.42
C ILE A 73 2.96 6.44 -9.14
N LYS A 74 3.64 6.11 -8.04
CA LYS A 74 4.89 6.77 -7.65
C LYS A 74 6.07 5.83 -7.88
N LEU A 75 7.15 6.41 -8.39
CA LEU A 75 8.39 5.67 -8.63
C LEU A 75 9.22 5.60 -7.36
N ILE A 76 10.06 4.58 -7.27
CA ILE A 76 11.03 4.44 -6.19
C ILE A 76 12.36 4.96 -6.71
N PHE A 77 12.88 6.00 -6.05
CA PHE A 77 14.11 6.68 -6.42
C PHE A 77 15.23 6.34 -5.41
N PRO A 78 16.49 6.67 -5.74
CA PRO A 78 17.56 6.60 -4.73
C PRO A 78 17.20 7.36 -3.44
N SER A 79 16.54 8.52 -3.56
CA SER A 79 16.09 9.29 -2.41
C SER A 79 15.07 8.54 -1.55
N THR A 80 14.23 7.71 -2.17
CA THR A 80 13.28 6.85 -1.45
C THR A 80 14.03 5.85 -0.57
N PHE A 81 15.10 5.26 -1.09
CA PHE A 81 15.95 4.33 -0.33
C PHE A 81 16.60 5.01 0.86
N GLU A 82 17.07 6.26 0.70
CA GLU A 82 17.68 7.00 1.80
C GLU A 82 16.68 7.18 2.95
N ILE A 83 15.44 7.54 2.63
CA ILE A 83 14.37 7.65 3.64
C ILE A 83 14.07 6.28 4.25
N ALA A 84 14.02 5.24 3.42
CA ALA A 84 13.75 3.87 3.88
C ALA A 84 14.82 3.39 4.86
N PHE A 85 16.10 3.69 4.61
CA PHE A 85 17.18 3.30 5.51
C PHE A 85 17.06 3.99 6.87
N PHE A 86 16.68 5.26 6.87
CA PHE A 86 16.41 5.99 8.11
C PHE A 86 15.25 5.34 8.89
N VAL A 87 14.15 5.04 8.21
CA VAL A 87 12.97 4.42 8.82
C VAL A 87 13.30 3.03 9.36
N LEU A 88 14.01 2.25 8.58
CA LEU A 88 14.42 0.90 8.95
C LEU A 88 15.24 0.89 10.24
N GLU A 89 16.21 1.79 10.34
CA GLU A 89 17.07 1.87 11.52
C GLU A 89 16.32 2.38 12.75
N LYS A 90 15.47 3.40 12.56
CA LYS A 90 14.74 4.02 13.66
C LYS A 90 13.61 3.17 14.20
N TYR A 91 12.82 2.60 13.32
CA TYR A 91 11.59 1.88 13.69
C TYR A 91 11.73 0.36 13.65
N LYS A 92 12.82 -0.15 13.09
CA LYS A 92 13.10 -1.61 12.98
C LYS A 92 12.09 -2.37 12.12
N PHE A 93 11.53 -1.71 11.13
CA PHE A 93 10.69 -2.37 10.10
C PHE A 93 11.57 -3.18 9.14
N SER A 94 10.96 -4.10 8.40
CA SER A 94 11.63 -4.76 7.28
C SER A 94 11.99 -3.73 6.21
N LEU A 95 12.92 -4.08 5.32
CA LEU A 95 13.25 -3.20 4.19
C LEU A 95 12.01 -2.91 3.34
N TRP A 96 11.21 -3.94 3.07
CA TRP A 96 10.02 -3.80 2.21
C TRP A 96 8.99 -2.85 2.81
N ASP A 97 8.69 -3.00 4.11
CA ASP A 97 7.79 -2.08 4.81
C ASP A 97 8.38 -0.69 4.89
N SER A 98 9.69 -0.58 5.10
CA SER A 98 10.37 0.73 5.14
C SER A 98 10.29 1.45 3.80
N LEU A 99 10.35 0.73 2.68
CA LEU A 99 10.19 1.32 1.35
C LEU A 99 8.76 1.81 1.11
N ILE A 100 7.76 1.09 1.60
CA ILE A 100 6.36 1.53 1.53
C ILE A 100 6.20 2.83 2.31
N ILE A 101 6.70 2.86 3.54
CA ILE A 101 6.64 4.04 4.40
C ILE A 101 7.40 5.21 3.78
N ALA A 102 8.59 4.94 3.25
CA ALA A 102 9.42 5.96 2.61
C ALA A 102 8.73 6.58 1.40
N SER A 103 8.08 5.76 0.57
CA SER A 103 7.33 6.26 -0.57
C SER A 103 6.19 7.18 -0.13
N ALA A 104 5.47 6.79 0.92
CA ALA A 104 4.39 7.61 1.47
C ALA A 104 4.92 8.94 2.01
N LEU A 105 6.03 8.91 2.77
CA LEU A 105 6.64 10.12 3.32
C LEU A 105 7.17 11.03 2.23
N GLU A 106 7.86 10.47 1.25
CA GLU A 106 8.46 11.24 0.16
C GLU A 106 7.40 11.98 -0.65
N ASN A 107 6.22 11.40 -0.75
CA ASN A 107 5.10 11.98 -1.49
C ASN A 107 4.12 12.75 -0.61
N ASN A 108 4.52 13.08 0.61
CA ASN A 108 3.77 13.91 1.55
C ASN A 108 2.39 13.33 1.92
N CYS A 109 2.27 12.02 1.94
CA CYS A 109 1.06 11.36 2.40
C CYS A 109 0.95 11.48 3.92
N ASN A 110 -0.27 11.62 4.42
CA ASN A 110 -0.53 11.66 5.86
C ASN A 110 -1.25 10.41 6.36
N ILE A 111 -1.72 9.55 5.46
CA ILE A 111 -2.36 8.29 5.79
C ILE A 111 -1.73 7.17 4.97
N LEU A 112 -1.41 6.06 5.64
CA LEU A 112 -1.00 4.82 5.01
C LEU A 112 -1.97 3.72 5.42
N TYR A 113 -2.72 3.19 4.46
CA TYR A 113 -3.53 2.00 4.72
C TYR A 113 -2.65 0.77 4.64
N SER A 114 -2.61 0.00 5.72
CA SER A 114 -1.85 -1.25 5.81
C SER A 114 -2.51 -2.20 6.81
N GLU A 115 -2.55 -3.48 6.49
CA GLU A 115 -3.11 -4.49 7.39
C GLU A 115 -2.06 -5.03 8.36
N ASP A 116 -0.81 -5.11 7.93
CA ASP A 116 0.26 -5.78 8.70
C ASP A 116 0.99 -4.87 9.67
N MET A 117 0.96 -3.56 9.47
CA MET A 117 1.63 -2.62 10.34
C MET A 117 0.73 -2.21 11.50
N GLN A 118 1.33 -1.67 12.56
CA GLN A 118 0.59 -1.29 13.77
C GLN A 118 -0.43 -0.20 13.51
N HIS A 119 -1.70 -0.51 13.76
CA HIS A 119 -2.79 0.45 13.61
C HIS A 119 -2.60 1.68 14.50
N SER A 120 -2.83 2.85 13.93
CA SER A 120 -2.73 4.16 14.58
C SER A 120 -1.31 4.61 14.89
N GLN A 121 -0.28 3.87 14.46
CA GLN A 121 1.10 4.33 14.63
C GLN A 121 1.34 5.60 13.83
N LEU A 122 1.95 6.60 14.47
CA LEU A 122 2.32 7.85 13.81
C LEU A 122 3.82 7.82 13.51
N ILE A 123 4.17 7.97 12.24
CA ILE A 123 5.56 7.89 11.79
C ILE A 123 6.04 9.29 11.44
N GLU A 124 7.15 9.70 12.06
CA GLU A 124 7.77 11.01 11.90
C GLU A 124 6.81 12.18 12.13
N GLY A 125 5.81 11.97 12.99
CA GLY A 125 4.83 13.00 13.28
C GLY A 125 3.96 13.40 12.10
N LYS A 126 3.99 12.65 11.01
CA LYS A 126 3.35 13.02 9.74
C LYS A 126 2.44 11.96 9.17
N LEU A 127 2.88 10.71 9.18
CA LEU A 127 2.20 9.61 8.49
C LEU A 127 1.53 8.71 9.51
N LYS A 128 0.22 8.62 9.45
CA LYS A 128 -0.55 7.73 10.34
C LYS A 128 -0.87 6.44 9.61
N VAL A 129 -0.50 5.32 10.21
CA VAL A 129 -0.84 3.99 9.71
C VAL A 129 -2.26 3.65 10.16
N ILE A 130 -3.09 3.21 9.23
CA ILE A 130 -4.45 2.80 9.52
C ILE A 130 -4.71 1.42 8.94
N ASN A 131 -5.12 0.49 9.79
CA ASN A 131 -5.65 -0.79 9.35
C ASN A 131 -7.14 -0.61 9.09
N PRO A 132 -7.58 -0.57 7.82
CA PRO A 132 -8.97 -0.29 7.50
C PRO A 132 -9.92 -1.42 7.90
N PHE A 133 -9.38 -2.59 8.25
CA PHE A 133 -10.18 -3.76 8.64
C PHE A 133 -10.35 -3.88 10.15
N LYS A 134 -9.86 -2.92 10.91
CA LYS A 134 -9.85 -2.99 12.38
C LYS A 134 -11.26 -3.14 12.96
N ASP A 135 -12.27 -2.59 12.27
CA ASP A 135 -13.66 -2.63 12.69
C ASP A 135 -14.42 -3.86 12.18
N LEU A 136 -13.80 -4.68 11.35
CA LEU A 136 -14.40 -5.91 10.84
C LEU A 136 -14.19 -7.03 11.83
N ILE A 137 -15.24 -7.77 12.12
CA ILE A 137 -15.25 -8.88 13.10
C ILE A 137 -15.15 -10.22 12.41
#